data_a01d241f591e283f4627b1e41229c313
#
_entry.id   a01d241f591e283f4627b1e41229c313
#
_cell.length_a   1.000
_cell.length_b   1.000
_cell.length_c   1.000
_cell.angle_alpha   90.00
_cell.angle_beta   90.00
_cell.angle_gamma   90.00
#
_symmetry.space_group_name_H-M   'P 1'
#
loop_
_entity.id
_entity.type
_entity.pdbx_description
1 polymer ?
#
loop_
_entity_poly.entity_id
_entity_poly.type
_entity_poly.pdbx_seq_one_letter_code
_entity_poly.pdbx_strand_id
1 'polypeptide(L)'
;AIIVIHFFMSFLLYANIVYYRFFNDFITLPTVMQAGTNGGQLGDSAFSLMRWTDMFYFLDTIILIVLAVRMKRQQQTSTATVPVQKTKSFRLVLVSSVLIFVVNLIAAEIDRPELLSRSFDRNYLVKYLGAYNFTVFDAIQNVKSNSQRALANSSDVTDVENYLKANSADPNPAYYGKAKGMNVITISLESLQNFVIDYKVNGKEVTPFLNSLAHDNKTFYFDNFF
;
A
#
# COMPACT_ATOMS: atom_id res chain seq x y z
N ALA A 1 1.16 23.75 19.55
CA ALA A 1 1.82 22.56 18.96
C ALA A 1 0.83 21.38 18.87
N ILE A 2 0.22 20.91 20.00
CA ILE A 2 -0.64 19.70 20.03
C ILE A 2 -1.83 19.81 19.06
N ILE A 3 -2.56 20.91 19.05
CA ILE A 3 -3.71 21.11 18.13
C ILE A 3 -3.29 21.05 16.67
N VAL A 4 -2.13 21.60 16.34
CA VAL A 4 -1.60 21.57 14.96
C VAL A 4 -1.26 20.13 14.55
N ILE A 5 -0.61 19.38 15.42
CA ILE A 5 -0.30 17.95 15.18
C ILE A 5 -1.60 17.17 15.01
N HIS A 6 -2.56 17.37 15.90
CA HIS A 6 -3.86 16.72 15.83
C HIS A 6 -4.61 17.03 14.52
N PHE A 7 -4.62 18.30 14.10
CA PHE A 7 -5.21 18.71 12.82
C PHE A 7 -4.56 17.98 11.64
N PHE A 8 -3.22 17.91 11.59
CA PHE A 8 -2.52 17.17 10.54
C PHE A 8 -2.83 15.67 10.55
N MET A 9 -2.97 15.07 11.72
CA MET A 9 -3.36 13.65 11.84
C MET A 9 -4.79 13.43 11.34
N SER A 10 -5.75 14.29 11.73
CA SER A 10 -7.13 14.22 11.22
C SER A 10 -7.17 14.47 9.71
N PHE A 11 -6.38 15.40 9.21
CA PHE A 11 -6.28 15.66 7.77
C PHE A 11 -5.71 14.48 7.00
N LEU A 12 -4.72 13.78 7.53
CA LEU A 12 -4.16 12.56 6.94
C LEU A 12 -5.22 11.45 6.82
N LEU A 13 -6.01 11.24 7.88
CA LEU A 13 -7.14 10.29 7.82
C LEU A 13 -8.17 10.71 6.78
N TYR A 14 -8.53 11.97 6.76
CA TYR A 14 -9.48 12.51 5.80
C TYR A 14 -9.00 12.34 4.35
N ALA A 15 -7.75 12.68 4.08
CA ALA A 15 -7.14 12.48 2.76
C ALA A 15 -7.20 10.99 2.32
N ASN A 16 -6.90 10.07 3.24
CA ASN A 16 -7.04 8.64 2.96
C ASN A 16 -8.49 8.23 2.68
N ILE A 17 -9.49 8.78 3.37
CA ILE A 17 -10.90 8.49 3.11
C ILE A 17 -11.32 8.98 1.72
N VAL A 18 -10.92 10.19 1.32
CA VAL A 18 -11.20 10.73 -0.01
C VAL A 18 -10.52 9.89 -1.09
N TYR A 19 -9.25 9.54 -0.89
CA TYR A 19 -8.49 8.71 -1.82
C TYR A 19 -9.11 7.31 -1.97
N TYR A 20 -9.50 6.69 -0.86
CA TYR A 20 -10.12 5.37 -0.84
C TYR A 20 -11.46 5.33 -1.60
N ARG A 21 -12.24 6.40 -1.57
CA ARG A 21 -13.52 6.50 -2.32
C ARG A 21 -13.35 6.32 -3.83
N PHE A 22 -12.19 6.65 -4.37
CA PHE A 22 -11.94 6.57 -5.81
C PHE A 22 -11.07 5.37 -6.17
N PHE A 23 -9.95 5.20 -5.46
CA PHE A 23 -8.95 4.21 -5.80
C PHE A 23 -9.14 2.86 -5.08
N ASN A 24 -10.01 2.80 -4.07
CA ASN A 24 -10.17 1.64 -3.17
C ASN A 24 -8.82 1.18 -2.57
N ASP A 25 -7.95 2.12 -2.32
CA ASP A 25 -6.57 1.93 -1.83
C ASP A 25 -6.19 3.07 -0.87
N PHE A 26 -5.06 2.95 -0.19
CA PHE A 26 -4.56 3.94 0.76
C PHE A 26 -3.39 4.74 0.19
N ILE A 27 -3.28 6.01 0.64
CA ILE A 27 -2.20 6.91 0.24
C ILE A 27 -0.87 6.39 0.77
N THR A 28 0.12 6.29 -0.12
CA THR A 28 1.51 5.95 0.20
C THR A 28 2.41 7.18 0.05
N LEU A 29 3.60 7.13 0.61
CA LEU A 29 4.59 8.21 0.45
C LEU A 29 4.92 8.49 -1.03
N PRO A 30 5.16 7.48 -1.89
CA PRO A 30 5.31 7.71 -3.32
C PRO A 30 4.13 8.42 -3.98
N THR A 31 2.89 8.08 -3.59
CA THR A 31 1.68 8.72 -4.11
C THR A 31 1.66 10.22 -3.78
N VAL A 32 2.04 10.58 -2.54
CA VAL A 32 2.13 11.99 -2.12
C VAL A 32 3.20 12.74 -2.93
N MET A 33 4.36 12.11 -3.14
CA MET A 33 5.45 12.72 -3.91
C MET A 33 5.06 12.93 -5.37
N GLN A 34 4.36 11.98 -6.00
CA GLN A 34 3.86 12.09 -7.37
C GLN A 34 2.75 13.12 -7.50
N ALA A 35 1.88 13.24 -6.50
CA ALA A 35 0.83 14.27 -6.48
C ALA A 35 1.41 15.69 -6.53
N GLY A 36 2.59 15.91 -5.95
CA GLY A 36 3.30 17.18 -6.01
C GLY A 36 3.75 17.58 -7.43
N THR A 37 3.99 16.61 -8.31
CA THR A 37 4.41 16.85 -9.70
C THR A 37 3.23 16.95 -10.68
N ASN A 38 2.11 16.29 -10.40
CA ASN A 38 0.94 16.21 -11.28
C ASN A 38 -0.34 16.82 -10.64
N GLY A 39 -0.17 17.76 -9.69
CA GLY A 39 -1.20 18.21 -8.76
C GLY A 39 -2.46 18.85 -9.37
N GLY A 40 -2.41 19.38 -10.59
CA GLY A 40 -3.56 20.05 -11.19
C GLY A 40 -4.75 19.11 -11.45
N GLN A 41 -4.53 18.01 -12.15
CA GLN A 41 -5.59 17.06 -12.51
C GLN A 41 -6.08 16.21 -11.32
N LEU A 42 -5.17 15.87 -10.39
CA LEU A 42 -5.51 15.14 -9.16
C LEU A 42 -6.32 16.00 -8.18
N GLY A 43 -6.05 17.31 -8.14
CA GLY A 43 -6.78 18.25 -7.29
C GLY A 43 -8.27 18.32 -7.66
N ASP A 44 -8.61 18.52 -8.91
CA ASP A 44 -9.99 18.61 -9.39
C ASP A 44 -10.77 17.31 -9.11
N SER A 45 -10.14 16.17 -9.32
CA SER A 45 -10.73 14.86 -9.00
C SER A 45 -10.96 14.70 -7.49
N ALA A 46 -10.01 15.11 -6.65
CA ALA A 46 -10.15 15.03 -5.20
C ALA A 46 -11.29 15.92 -4.68
N PHE A 47 -11.42 17.16 -5.19
CA PHE A 47 -12.51 18.05 -4.82
C PHE A 47 -13.89 17.49 -5.17
N SER A 48 -14.03 16.82 -6.31
CA SER A 48 -15.30 16.19 -6.71
C SER A 48 -15.76 15.05 -5.80
N LEU A 49 -14.83 14.44 -5.06
CA LEU A 49 -15.07 13.33 -4.14
C LEU A 49 -15.39 13.78 -2.71
N MET A 50 -15.15 15.04 -2.39
CA MET A 50 -15.45 15.61 -1.07
C MET A 50 -16.96 15.73 -0.87
N ARG A 51 -17.41 15.39 0.33
CA ARG A 51 -18.81 15.50 0.73
C ARG A 51 -18.96 16.53 1.85
N TRP A 52 -20.06 17.26 1.88
CA TRP A 52 -20.32 18.21 2.96
C TRP A 52 -20.32 17.53 4.35
N THR A 53 -20.70 16.26 4.43
CA THR A 53 -20.64 15.45 5.66
C THR A 53 -19.21 15.23 6.17
N ASP A 54 -18.20 15.44 5.35
CA ASP A 54 -16.81 15.22 5.73
C ASP A 54 -16.32 16.24 6.77
N MET A 55 -17.04 17.37 6.92
CA MET A 55 -16.76 18.32 7.99
C MET A 55 -16.83 17.69 9.39
N PHE A 56 -17.62 16.64 9.56
CA PHE A 56 -17.71 15.93 10.84
C PHE A 56 -16.42 15.26 11.28
N TYR A 57 -15.51 14.94 10.34
CA TYR A 57 -14.19 14.38 10.67
C TYR A 57 -13.26 15.36 11.40
N PHE A 58 -13.60 16.65 11.44
CA PHE A 58 -12.83 17.69 12.11
C PHE A 58 -13.49 18.23 13.39
N LEU A 59 -14.62 17.63 13.83
CA LEU A 59 -15.32 18.05 15.05
C LEU A 59 -14.46 17.97 16.30
N ASP A 60 -13.64 16.93 16.42
CA ASP A 60 -12.69 16.75 17.50
C ASP A 60 -11.66 17.88 17.56
N THR A 61 -11.15 18.31 16.42
CA THR A 61 -10.24 19.46 16.30
C THR A 61 -10.92 20.75 16.76
N ILE A 62 -12.19 20.97 16.38
CA ILE A 62 -12.97 22.13 16.81
C ILE A 62 -13.16 22.10 18.33
N ILE A 63 -13.54 20.93 18.89
CA ILE A 63 -13.70 20.75 20.35
C ILE A 63 -12.38 21.07 21.08
N LEU A 64 -11.24 20.58 20.57
CA LEU A 64 -9.93 20.85 21.17
C LEU A 64 -9.56 22.34 21.12
N ILE A 65 -9.89 23.06 20.05
CA ILE A 65 -9.67 24.50 19.94
C ILE A 65 -10.52 25.23 21.00
N VAL A 66 -11.81 24.88 21.10
CA VAL A 66 -12.72 25.49 22.09
C VAL A 66 -12.24 25.26 23.52
N LEU A 67 -11.81 24.01 23.82
CA LEU A 67 -11.26 23.68 25.14
C LEU A 67 -9.97 24.45 25.44
N ALA A 68 -9.05 24.54 24.48
CA ALA A 68 -7.82 25.29 24.63
C ALA A 68 -8.06 26.79 24.88
N VAL A 69 -9.01 27.39 24.17
CA VAL A 69 -9.39 28.79 24.37
C VAL A 69 -10.01 29.01 25.76
N ARG A 70 -10.91 28.09 26.20
CA ARG A 70 -11.50 28.13 27.53
C ARG A 70 -10.43 28.00 28.62
N MET A 71 -9.55 27.04 28.52
CA MET A 71 -8.47 26.84 29.48
C MET A 71 -7.54 28.04 29.58
N LYS A 72 -7.19 28.66 28.43
CA LYS A 72 -6.38 29.90 28.42
C LYS A 72 -7.05 31.05 29.11
N ARG A 73 -8.38 31.23 28.95
CA ARG A 73 -9.14 32.26 29.64
C ARG A 73 -9.21 32.02 31.17
N GLN A 74 -9.36 30.75 31.59
CA GLN A 74 -9.35 30.40 33.02
C GLN A 74 -7.97 30.60 33.67
N GLN A 75 -6.88 30.31 32.98
CA GLN A 75 -5.51 30.54 33.49
C GLN A 75 -5.20 32.02 33.70
N GLN A 76 -5.79 32.90 32.92
CA GLN A 76 -5.61 34.34 33.10
C GLN A 76 -6.31 34.87 34.38
N THR A 77 -7.27 34.12 34.93
CA THR A 77 -8.03 34.47 36.15
C THR A 77 -7.47 33.79 37.42
N SER A 78 -6.62 32.78 37.27
CA SER A 78 -6.08 32.01 38.41
C SER A 78 -4.58 32.29 38.60
N THR A 79 -4.24 32.83 39.76
CA THR A 79 -2.86 33.19 40.17
C THR A 79 -2.00 31.98 40.58
N ALA A 80 -2.49 30.76 40.47
CA ALA A 80 -1.80 29.55 40.88
C ALA A 80 -1.02 28.92 39.69
N THR A 81 0.29 29.11 39.65
CA THR A 81 1.19 28.42 38.77
C THR A 81 1.52 27.02 39.31
N VAL A 82 0.88 25.98 38.79
CA VAL A 82 1.29 24.62 39.06
C VAL A 82 2.52 24.30 38.18
N PRO A 83 3.66 23.94 38.74
CA PRO A 83 4.83 23.59 37.94
C PRO A 83 4.61 22.25 37.23
N VAL A 84 4.35 22.32 35.93
CA VAL A 84 4.25 21.12 35.09
C VAL A 84 5.62 20.54 34.87
N GLN A 85 5.88 19.36 35.36
CA GLN A 85 7.11 18.60 35.15
C GLN A 85 7.18 18.07 33.71
N LYS A 86 7.41 18.97 32.75
CA LYS A 86 7.25 18.77 31.30
C LYS A 86 8.15 17.69 30.70
N THR A 87 9.34 17.46 31.23
CA THR A 87 10.36 16.63 30.55
C THR A 87 10.19 15.13 30.78
N LYS A 88 9.78 14.72 32.00
CA LYS A 88 9.59 13.29 32.31
C LYS A 88 8.32 12.74 31.62
N SER A 89 7.24 13.52 31.64
CA SER A 89 5.98 13.12 30.99
C SER A 89 6.12 13.00 29.48
N PHE A 90 6.86 13.89 28.81
CA PHE A 90 7.08 13.81 27.38
C PHE A 90 7.86 12.54 26.97
N ARG A 91 8.94 12.22 27.67
CA ARG A 91 9.72 10.98 27.40
C ARG A 91 8.88 9.73 27.61
N LEU A 92 8.06 9.69 28.64
CA LEU A 92 7.18 8.56 28.92
C LEU A 92 6.14 8.38 27.81
N VAL A 93 5.50 9.46 27.35
CA VAL A 93 4.53 9.42 26.22
C VAL A 93 5.23 8.95 24.95
N LEU A 94 6.42 9.43 24.65
CA LEU A 94 7.16 9.02 23.46
C LEU A 94 7.52 7.54 23.50
N VAL A 95 8.07 7.07 24.62
CA VAL A 95 8.43 5.65 24.81
C VAL A 95 7.20 4.75 24.73
N SER A 96 6.10 5.13 25.37
CA SER A 96 4.85 4.35 25.32
C SER A 96 4.26 4.32 23.89
N SER A 97 4.34 5.42 23.13
CA SER A 97 3.88 5.48 21.75
C SER A 97 4.69 4.55 20.84
N VAL A 98 6.03 4.56 20.97
CA VAL A 98 6.89 3.65 20.22
C VAL A 98 6.63 2.19 20.61
N LEU A 99 6.45 1.92 21.90
CA LEU A 99 6.14 0.57 22.40
C LEU A 99 4.81 0.06 21.80
N ILE A 100 3.75 0.87 21.83
CA ILE A 100 2.44 0.52 21.26
C ILE A 100 2.58 0.24 19.76
N PHE A 101 3.35 1.05 19.05
CA PHE A 101 3.60 0.85 17.62
C PHE A 101 4.29 -0.51 17.37
N VAL A 102 5.37 -0.80 18.09
CA VAL A 102 6.10 -2.08 17.94
C VAL A 102 5.22 -3.27 18.30
N VAL A 103 4.46 -3.20 19.39
CA VAL A 103 3.51 -4.25 19.79
C VAL A 103 2.45 -4.48 18.71
N ASN A 104 1.94 -3.42 18.09
CA ASN A 104 0.99 -3.55 16.99
C ASN A 104 1.61 -4.28 15.77
N LEU A 105 2.86 -3.95 15.39
CA LEU A 105 3.54 -4.65 14.30
C LEU A 105 3.75 -6.15 14.60
N ILE A 106 4.17 -6.47 15.83
CA ILE A 106 4.38 -7.85 16.25
C ILE A 106 3.04 -8.61 16.26
N ALA A 107 1.98 -8.01 16.80
CA ALA A 107 0.65 -8.61 16.83
C ALA A 107 0.11 -8.87 15.42
N ALA A 108 0.31 -7.93 14.49
CA ALA A 108 -0.08 -8.08 13.10
C ALA A 108 0.65 -9.23 12.40
N GLU A 109 1.96 -9.40 12.67
CA GLU A 109 2.77 -10.47 12.09
C GLU A 109 2.45 -11.84 12.69
N ILE A 110 2.08 -11.91 13.99
CA ILE A 110 1.64 -13.15 14.65
C ILE A 110 0.29 -13.61 14.11
N ASP A 111 -0.67 -12.67 13.96
CA ASP A 111 -2.00 -13.00 13.47
C ASP A 111 -1.99 -13.35 11.96
N ARG A 112 -1.11 -12.71 11.21
CA ARG A 112 -0.93 -12.93 9.78
C ARG A 112 0.56 -13.02 9.42
N PRO A 113 1.16 -14.20 9.42
CA PRO A 113 2.56 -14.39 9.06
C PRO A 113 2.88 -13.83 7.67
N GLU A 114 4.04 -13.20 7.55
CA GLU A 114 4.54 -12.54 6.33
C GLU A 114 3.73 -11.31 5.87
N LEU A 115 2.79 -10.79 6.68
CA LEU A 115 2.01 -9.60 6.33
C LEU A 115 2.90 -8.39 6.03
N LEU A 116 3.96 -8.20 6.82
CA LEU A 116 4.86 -7.05 6.69
C LEU A 116 5.91 -7.23 5.59
N SER A 117 6.19 -8.46 5.16
CA SER A 117 7.13 -8.78 4.10
C SER A 117 6.47 -8.91 2.73
N ARG A 118 5.27 -9.45 2.68
CA ARG A 118 4.47 -9.66 1.47
C ARG A 118 3.29 -8.68 1.39
N SER A 119 3.58 -7.41 1.22
CA SER A 119 2.59 -6.33 1.20
C SER A 119 1.86 -6.21 -0.15
N PHE A 120 1.21 -7.28 -0.62
CA PHE A 120 0.45 -7.25 -1.87
C PHE A 120 -0.81 -6.40 -1.78
N ASP A 121 -1.47 -6.38 -0.61
CA ASP A 121 -2.73 -5.68 -0.41
C ASP A 121 -2.62 -4.71 0.77
N ARG A 122 -2.65 -3.41 0.47
CA ARG A 122 -2.60 -2.34 1.47
C ARG A 122 -3.83 -2.31 2.35
N ASN A 123 -4.98 -2.77 1.84
CA ASN A 123 -6.20 -2.88 2.65
C ASN A 123 -5.99 -3.82 3.83
N TYR A 124 -5.29 -4.94 3.61
CA TYR A 124 -4.92 -5.83 4.71
C TYR A 124 -3.95 -5.18 5.69
N LEU A 125 -2.93 -4.50 5.19
CA LEU A 125 -2.00 -3.77 6.06
C LEU A 125 -2.72 -2.76 6.94
N VAL A 126 -3.60 -1.94 6.36
CA VAL A 126 -4.36 -0.95 7.12
C VAL A 126 -5.36 -1.59 8.08
N LYS A 127 -5.95 -2.73 7.72
CA LYS A 127 -6.85 -3.49 8.60
C LYS A 127 -6.15 -3.92 9.90
N TYR A 128 -4.90 -4.36 9.82
CA TYR A 128 -4.15 -4.87 10.98
C TYR A 128 -3.37 -3.77 11.71
N LEU A 129 -2.78 -2.84 10.98
CA LEU A 129 -1.96 -1.77 11.56
C LEU A 129 -2.76 -0.54 11.97
N GLY A 130 -3.89 -0.29 11.29
CA GLY A 130 -4.57 1.01 11.32
C GLY A 130 -3.87 2.04 10.42
N ALA A 131 -4.59 3.08 10.00
CA ALA A 131 -4.11 4.04 9.00
C ALA A 131 -2.85 4.79 9.43
N TYR A 132 -2.72 5.16 10.70
CA TYR A 132 -1.55 5.88 11.21
C TYR A 132 -0.28 5.03 11.22
N ASN A 133 -0.38 3.81 11.76
CA ASN A 133 0.77 2.90 11.82
C ASN A 133 1.16 2.44 10.42
N PHE A 134 0.20 2.23 9.53
CA PHE A 134 0.45 1.98 8.12
C PHE A 134 1.25 3.12 7.47
N THR A 135 0.88 4.38 7.69
CA THR A 135 1.62 5.52 7.13
C THR A 135 3.07 5.56 7.59
N VAL A 136 3.31 5.27 8.88
CA VAL A 136 4.69 5.20 9.43
C VAL A 136 5.43 4.01 8.83
N PHE A 137 4.80 2.85 8.76
CA PHE A 137 5.37 1.65 8.15
C PHE A 137 5.72 1.86 6.67
N ASP A 138 4.82 2.43 5.87
CA ASP A 138 5.04 2.75 4.46
C ASP A 138 6.21 3.72 4.28
N ALA A 139 6.30 4.75 5.12
CA ALA A 139 7.42 5.68 5.09
C ALA A 139 8.77 4.98 5.36
N ILE A 140 8.82 4.08 6.36
CA ILE A 140 10.03 3.30 6.67
C ILE A 140 10.40 2.39 5.49
N GLN A 141 9.45 1.68 4.91
CA GLN A 141 9.67 0.81 3.76
C GLN A 141 10.15 1.59 2.53
N ASN A 142 9.59 2.77 2.32
CA ASN A 142 10.00 3.65 1.22
C ASN A 142 11.45 4.12 1.37
N VAL A 143 11.84 4.56 2.58
CA VAL A 143 13.24 4.94 2.88
C VAL A 143 14.17 3.74 2.67
N LYS A 144 13.81 2.55 3.15
CA LYS A 144 14.60 1.32 2.95
C LYS A 144 14.77 1.01 1.46
N SER A 145 13.70 1.03 0.69
CA SER A 145 13.72 0.77 -0.75
C SER A 145 14.58 1.77 -1.52
N ASN A 146 14.47 3.06 -1.18
CA ASN A 146 15.28 4.10 -1.80
C ASN A 146 16.76 3.99 -1.43
N SER A 147 17.08 3.61 -0.19
CA SER A 147 18.44 3.34 0.25
C SER A 147 19.03 2.15 -0.50
N GLN A 148 18.28 1.07 -0.67
CA GLN A 148 18.72 -0.09 -1.46
C GLN A 148 18.98 0.29 -2.92
N ARG A 149 18.10 1.08 -3.55
CA ARG A 149 18.32 1.58 -4.92
C ARG A 149 19.55 2.45 -5.05
N ALA A 150 19.80 3.32 -4.06
CA ALA A 150 20.98 4.19 -4.04
C ALA A 150 22.28 3.44 -3.81
N LEU A 151 22.23 2.29 -3.13
CA LEU A 151 23.38 1.40 -2.89
C LEU A 151 23.57 0.37 -4.00
N ALA A 152 22.56 0.14 -4.85
CA ALA A 152 22.69 -0.75 -6.01
C ALA A 152 23.74 -0.20 -6.96
N ASN A 153 24.67 -1.05 -7.36
CA ASN A 153 25.78 -0.68 -8.21
C ASN A 153 25.84 -1.57 -9.48
N SER A 154 26.78 -1.29 -10.37
CA SER A 154 26.93 -2.04 -11.62
C SER A 154 27.28 -3.53 -11.41
N SER A 155 27.85 -3.91 -10.26
CA SER A 155 28.11 -5.32 -9.95
C SER A 155 26.83 -6.13 -9.78
N ASP A 156 25.78 -5.56 -9.20
CA ASP A 156 24.49 -6.23 -9.00
C ASP A 156 23.84 -6.57 -10.37
N VAL A 157 23.98 -5.67 -11.33
CA VAL A 157 23.52 -5.92 -12.72
C VAL A 157 24.32 -7.06 -13.36
N THR A 158 25.65 -7.06 -13.17
CA THR A 158 26.52 -8.11 -13.67
C THR A 158 26.19 -9.48 -13.08
N ASP A 159 25.87 -9.53 -11.78
CA ASP A 159 25.46 -10.76 -11.10
C ASP A 159 24.16 -11.32 -11.66
N VAL A 160 23.16 -10.45 -11.93
CA VAL A 160 21.91 -10.83 -12.59
C VAL A 160 22.17 -11.32 -14.03
N GLU A 161 23.02 -10.63 -14.80
CA GLU A 161 23.40 -11.06 -16.15
C GLU A 161 24.08 -12.42 -16.13
N ASN A 162 25.03 -12.65 -15.22
CA ASN A 162 25.71 -13.91 -15.07
C ASN A 162 24.74 -15.03 -14.67
N TYR A 163 23.81 -14.77 -13.75
CA TYR A 163 22.76 -15.71 -13.39
C TYR A 163 21.89 -16.08 -14.59
N LEU A 164 21.43 -15.10 -15.35
CA LEU A 164 20.62 -15.33 -16.55
C LEU A 164 21.40 -16.13 -17.62
N LYS A 165 22.67 -15.82 -17.84
CA LYS A 165 23.54 -16.58 -18.78
C LYS A 165 23.73 -18.01 -18.32
N ALA A 166 23.94 -18.24 -17.02
CA ALA A 166 24.15 -19.57 -16.47
C ALA A 166 22.88 -20.45 -16.47
N ASN A 167 21.71 -19.82 -16.42
CA ASN A 167 20.39 -20.50 -16.33
C ASN A 167 19.56 -20.37 -17.63
N SER A 168 20.12 -19.80 -18.71
CA SER A 168 19.44 -19.77 -20.00
C SER A 168 19.47 -21.16 -20.65
N ALA A 169 18.27 -21.66 -21.00
CA ALA A 169 18.19 -22.88 -21.82
C ALA A 169 18.45 -22.55 -23.28
N ASP A 170 19.10 -23.46 -23.98
CA ASP A 170 19.26 -23.35 -25.42
C ASP A 170 17.90 -23.39 -26.12
N PRO A 171 17.68 -22.52 -27.12
CA PRO A 171 16.42 -22.50 -27.85
C PRO A 171 16.18 -23.85 -28.52
N ASN A 172 14.97 -24.38 -28.38
CA ASN A 172 14.60 -25.59 -29.10
C ASN A 172 14.60 -25.33 -30.62
N PRO A 173 15.52 -25.99 -31.41
CA PRO A 173 15.66 -25.71 -32.83
C PRO A 173 14.38 -26.00 -33.63
N ALA A 174 13.52 -26.87 -33.13
CA ALA A 174 12.26 -27.20 -33.79
C ALA A 174 11.27 -26.04 -33.83
N TYR A 175 11.37 -25.09 -32.89
CA TYR A 175 10.41 -23.98 -32.73
C TYR A 175 11.05 -22.60 -32.86
N TYR A 176 12.36 -22.50 -32.66
CA TYR A 176 13.06 -21.23 -32.72
C TYR A 176 12.87 -20.52 -34.06
N GLY A 177 12.47 -19.26 -34.03
CA GLY A 177 12.30 -18.43 -35.22
C GLY A 177 11.01 -18.66 -36.01
N LYS A 178 10.14 -19.62 -35.66
CA LYS A 178 8.87 -19.85 -36.39
C LYS A 178 7.91 -18.64 -36.36
N ALA A 179 7.96 -17.83 -35.33
CA ALA A 179 7.16 -16.60 -35.23
C ALA A 179 7.90 -15.33 -35.70
N LYS A 180 9.05 -15.46 -36.37
CA LYS A 180 9.82 -14.32 -36.88
C LYS A 180 8.95 -13.50 -37.86
N GLY A 181 8.79 -12.21 -37.58
CA GLY A 181 7.97 -11.31 -38.39
C GLY A 181 6.46 -11.36 -38.11
N MET A 182 6.00 -12.17 -37.17
CA MET A 182 4.61 -12.22 -36.74
C MET A 182 4.36 -11.26 -35.59
N ASN A 183 3.09 -10.82 -35.45
CA ASN A 183 2.65 -10.08 -34.28
C ASN A 183 2.45 -11.04 -33.09
N VAL A 184 2.83 -10.61 -31.89
CA VAL A 184 2.61 -11.37 -30.66
C VAL A 184 1.53 -10.65 -29.84
N ILE A 185 0.48 -11.39 -29.46
CA ILE A 185 -0.58 -10.92 -28.55
C ILE A 185 -0.44 -11.75 -27.28
N THR A 186 -0.13 -11.08 -26.18
CA THR A 186 -0.08 -11.71 -24.86
C THR A 186 -1.35 -11.37 -24.09
N ILE A 187 -2.06 -12.41 -23.62
CA ILE A 187 -3.27 -12.26 -22.80
C ILE A 187 -2.96 -12.85 -21.41
N SER A 188 -2.90 -12.01 -20.40
CA SER A 188 -2.77 -12.44 -19.01
C SER A 188 -4.15 -12.61 -18.39
N LEU A 189 -4.49 -13.83 -18.01
CA LEU A 189 -5.75 -14.16 -17.34
C LEU A 189 -5.46 -14.26 -15.84
N GLU A 190 -5.60 -13.14 -15.13
CA GLU A 190 -5.37 -13.09 -13.69
C GLU A 190 -6.40 -13.95 -12.95
N SER A 191 -5.94 -14.68 -11.94
CA SER A 191 -6.74 -15.57 -11.09
C SER A 191 -7.40 -16.75 -11.81
N LEU A 192 -7.13 -16.98 -13.10
CA LEU A 192 -7.56 -18.19 -13.78
C LEU A 192 -6.73 -19.37 -13.31
N GLN A 193 -7.36 -20.37 -12.74
CA GLN A 193 -6.68 -21.58 -12.29
C GLN A 193 -6.86 -22.71 -13.30
N ASN A 194 -5.86 -23.57 -13.43
CA ASN A 194 -5.84 -24.63 -14.44
C ASN A 194 -7.00 -25.66 -14.29
N PHE A 195 -7.52 -25.83 -13.08
CA PHE A 195 -8.60 -26.80 -12.84
C PHE A 195 -9.90 -26.50 -13.60
N VAL A 196 -10.09 -25.25 -14.10
CA VAL A 196 -11.30 -24.88 -14.88
C VAL A 196 -11.26 -25.40 -16.31
N ILE A 197 -10.07 -25.81 -16.81
CA ILE A 197 -9.93 -26.48 -18.11
C ILE A 197 -10.56 -27.87 -17.99
N ASP A 198 -11.43 -28.21 -18.96
CA ASP A 198 -12.23 -29.43 -18.98
C ASP A 198 -13.24 -29.59 -17.83
N TYR A 199 -13.35 -28.58 -16.94
CA TYR A 199 -14.32 -28.63 -15.86
C TYR A 199 -15.76 -28.41 -16.37
N LYS A 200 -16.69 -29.20 -15.88
CA LYS A 200 -18.10 -29.17 -16.26
C LYS A 200 -19.01 -28.91 -15.07
N VAL A 201 -19.97 -28.03 -15.24
CA VAL A 201 -21.06 -27.80 -14.28
C VAL A 201 -22.37 -28.20 -14.95
N ASN A 202 -23.10 -29.11 -14.34
CA ASN A 202 -24.35 -29.64 -14.89
C ASN A 202 -24.21 -30.14 -16.36
N GLY A 203 -23.07 -30.77 -16.67
CA GLY A 203 -22.78 -31.31 -18.01
C GLY A 203 -22.32 -30.26 -19.04
N LYS A 204 -22.27 -29.00 -18.67
CA LYS A 204 -21.79 -27.91 -19.55
C LYS A 204 -20.36 -27.53 -19.19
N GLU A 205 -19.52 -27.33 -20.19
CA GLU A 205 -18.14 -26.87 -20.02
C GLU A 205 -18.12 -25.43 -19.50
N VAL A 206 -17.25 -25.18 -18.50
CA VAL A 206 -17.07 -23.83 -17.92
C VAL A 206 -16.28 -22.93 -18.89
N THR A 207 -15.27 -23.49 -19.55
CA THR A 207 -14.36 -22.77 -20.43
C THR A 207 -14.26 -23.43 -21.82
N PRO A 208 -15.36 -23.52 -22.60
CA PRO A 208 -15.36 -24.30 -23.85
C PRO A 208 -14.34 -23.80 -24.89
N PHE A 209 -14.09 -22.49 -24.96
CA PHE A 209 -13.09 -21.93 -25.86
C PHE A 209 -11.66 -22.29 -25.43
N LEU A 210 -11.35 -22.17 -24.13
CA LEU A 210 -10.01 -22.55 -23.65
C LEU A 210 -9.79 -24.06 -23.73
N ASN A 211 -10.82 -24.87 -23.51
CA ASN A 211 -10.77 -26.32 -23.70
C ASN A 211 -10.44 -26.65 -25.16
N SER A 212 -11.09 -25.96 -26.11
CA SER A 212 -10.81 -26.17 -27.53
C SER A 212 -9.36 -25.82 -27.90
N LEU A 213 -8.79 -24.76 -27.30
CA LEU A 213 -7.36 -24.40 -27.49
C LEU A 213 -6.43 -25.40 -26.84
N ALA A 214 -6.75 -25.88 -25.64
CA ALA A 214 -5.92 -26.85 -24.94
C ALA A 214 -5.80 -28.19 -25.68
N HIS A 215 -6.83 -28.59 -26.42
CA HIS A 215 -6.88 -29.84 -27.18
C HIS A 215 -6.58 -29.66 -28.70
N ASP A 216 -6.32 -28.42 -29.16
CA ASP A 216 -5.97 -28.20 -30.57
C ASP A 216 -4.52 -28.63 -30.82
N ASN A 217 -4.29 -29.47 -31.83
CA ASN A 217 -2.97 -29.94 -32.23
C ASN A 217 -2.04 -28.82 -32.80
N LYS A 218 -2.56 -27.61 -33.01
CA LYS A 218 -1.81 -26.42 -33.42
C LYS A 218 -1.42 -25.53 -32.25
N THR A 219 -1.85 -25.88 -31.04
CA THR A 219 -1.61 -25.12 -29.83
C THR A 219 -0.60 -25.85 -28.93
N PHE A 220 0.25 -25.09 -28.25
CA PHE A 220 1.09 -25.62 -27.18
C PHE A 220 0.38 -25.36 -25.85
N TYR A 221 -0.03 -26.40 -25.18
CA TYR A 221 -0.63 -26.32 -23.84
C TYR A 221 0.37 -26.82 -22.80
N PHE A 222 0.64 -26.00 -21.79
CA PHE A 222 1.55 -26.30 -20.68
C PHE A 222 0.72 -26.27 -19.39
N ASP A 223 0.51 -27.43 -18.80
CA ASP A 223 -0.28 -27.61 -17.57
C ASP A 223 0.56 -27.56 -16.28
N ASN A 224 1.88 -27.66 -16.40
CA ASN A 224 2.87 -27.64 -15.31
C ASN A 224 3.82 -26.44 -15.40
N PHE A 225 3.29 -25.27 -15.66
CA PHE A 225 4.09 -24.05 -15.66
C PHE A 225 4.03 -23.40 -14.28
N PHE A 226 5.19 -23.29 -13.60
CA PHE A 226 5.35 -22.69 -12.29
C PHE A 226 6.23 -21.45 -12.35
#